data_dbc0b3040abcca0cdaa080da20274be3
#
_entry.id   dbc0b3040abcca0cdaa080da20274be3
#
_cell.length_a   1.000
_cell.length_b   1.000
_cell.length_c   1.000
_cell.angle_alpha   90.00
_cell.angle_beta   90.00
_cell.angle_gamma   90.00
#
_symmetry.space_group_name_H-M   'P 1'
#
loop_
_entity.id
_entity.type
_entity.pdbx_description
1 polymer ?
#
loop_
_entity_poly.entity_id
_entity_poly.type
_entity_poly.pdbx_seq_one_letter_code
_entity_poly.pdbx_strand_id
1 'polypeptide(L)'
;MNILITGGLGFIGSHLSYELDKNHNITIMDNFDLNYPGYAKIFRGSKQGVPRISKLEEFHREINVKYRFELIKKSKASVHRQWSFEKISYNNPLLYDLIINCGGLSEAILSKYFSEFCFDSIVKGTENIKTIYSCPIIHISSSMVYGSWEGKIDEDYLQKPVDKYGFNKLYSEQFCDEKDIILRPIHVYGIGDSKFPIWMNIERQIEKDKPVNVEAADCIYIDDFVEIVKNIIANWMPGTYNISSNLIRDGQVLQKIYPKDFIVNNKLGPTGKPRGMLDSSKLFDTFGVKLKYNTYEETIRDYYGKYENLRSQQ
;
A
#
# COMPACT_ATOMS: atom_id res chain seq x y z
N MET A 1 13.77 -5.30 -18.80
CA MET A 1 14.24 -4.09 -18.09
C MET A 1 14.87 -4.49 -16.76
N ASN A 2 15.83 -3.70 -16.29
CA ASN A 2 16.36 -3.79 -14.94
C ASN A 2 15.57 -2.81 -14.05
N ILE A 3 14.80 -3.31 -13.12
CA ILE A 3 13.89 -2.50 -12.28
C ILE A 3 14.35 -2.58 -10.82
N LEU A 4 14.54 -1.42 -10.20
CA LEU A 4 14.75 -1.32 -8.76
C LEU A 4 13.40 -1.08 -8.06
N ILE A 5 13.07 -1.88 -7.05
CA ILE A 5 11.89 -1.68 -6.21
C ILE A 5 12.36 -1.36 -4.79
N THR A 6 12.17 -0.11 -4.36
CA THR A 6 12.44 0.29 -2.98
C THR A 6 11.24 -0.06 -2.10
N GLY A 7 11.50 -0.50 -0.87
CA GLY A 7 10.43 -1.05 -0.03
C GLY A 7 9.81 -2.33 -0.60
N GLY A 8 10.60 -3.09 -1.38
CA GLY A 8 10.14 -4.27 -2.11
C GLY A 8 9.74 -5.46 -1.24
N LEU A 9 10.02 -5.42 0.07
CA LEU A 9 9.53 -6.40 1.04
C LEU A 9 8.26 -5.93 1.77
N GLY A 10 7.81 -4.71 1.50
CA GLY A 10 6.52 -4.18 1.96
C GLY A 10 5.33 -4.84 1.26
N PHE A 11 4.11 -4.44 1.62
CA PHE A 11 2.88 -5.01 1.07
C PHE A 11 2.81 -4.85 -0.47
N ILE A 12 2.79 -3.63 -0.96
CA ILE A 12 2.73 -3.35 -2.42
C ILE A 12 4.00 -3.84 -3.10
N GLY A 13 5.16 -3.52 -2.54
CA GLY A 13 6.46 -3.84 -3.15
C GLY A 13 6.69 -5.34 -3.36
N SER A 14 6.27 -6.21 -2.42
CA SER A 14 6.44 -7.65 -2.55
C SER A 14 5.58 -8.27 -3.67
N HIS A 15 4.36 -7.80 -3.85
CA HIS A 15 3.50 -8.23 -4.95
C HIS A 15 4.04 -7.78 -6.30
N LEU A 16 4.47 -6.52 -6.40
CA LEU A 16 5.10 -5.99 -7.62
C LEU A 16 6.40 -6.74 -7.93
N SER A 17 7.24 -6.99 -6.92
CA SER A 17 8.49 -7.72 -7.11
C SER A 17 8.25 -9.12 -7.66
N TYR A 18 7.29 -9.85 -7.11
CA TYR A 18 6.94 -11.19 -7.57
C TYR A 18 6.36 -11.23 -8.98
N GLU A 19 5.43 -10.32 -9.29
CA GLU A 19 4.75 -10.33 -10.59
C GLU A 19 5.65 -9.79 -11.72
N LEU A 20 6.44 -8.75 -11.47
CA LEU A 20 7.32 -8.16 -12.47
C LEU A 20 8.56 -9.01 -12.76
N ASP A 21 9.02 -9.82 -11.79
CA ASP A 21 10.15 -10.74 -11.97
C ASP A 21 9.91 -11.81 -13.06
N LYS A 22 8.66 -12.02 -13.44
CA LYS A 22 8.31 -12.94 -14.54
C LYS A 22 8.85 -12.47 -15.91
N ASN A 23 9.00 -11.14 -16.08
CA ASN A 23 9.34 -10.52 -17.36
C ASN A 23 10.49 -9.51 -17.28
N HIS A 24 10.99 -9.19 -16.10
CA HIS A 24 12.00 -8.17 -15.84
C HIS A 24 13.05 -8.68 -14.84
N ASN A 25 14.22 -8.05 -14.84
CA ASN A 25 15.23 -8.29 -13.81
C ASN A 25 14.94 -7.38 -12.62
N ILE A 26 14.54 -7.94 -11.50
CA ILE A 26 14.14 -7.19 -10.31
C ILE A 26 15.24 -7.14 -9.27
N THR A 27 15.56 -5.94 -8.84
CA THR A 27 16.35 -5.69 -7.62
C THR A 27 15.47 -5.08 -6.56
N ILE A 28 15.47 -5.67 -5.37
CA ILE A 28 14.75 -5.18 -4.20
C ILE A 28 15.74 -4.45 -3.30
N MET A 29 15.39 -3.23 -2.90
CA MET A 29 16.09 -2.50 -1.86
C MET A 29 15.14 -2.25 -0.69
N ASP A 30 15.49 -2.78 0.48
CA ASP A 30 14.67 -2.67 1.68
C ASP A 30 15.54 -2.60 2.94
N ASN A 31 15.04 -2.00 4.02
CA ASN A 31 15.76 -1.98 5.29
C ASN A 31 15.57 -3.27 6.10
N PHE A 32 14.75 -4.21 5.60
CA PHE A 32 14.38 -5.45 6.28
C PHE A 32 13.66 -5.25 7.60
N ASP A 33 13.17 -4.08 7.87
CA ASP A 33 12.28 -3.84 8.99
C ASP A 33 10.86 -4.30 8.64
N LEU A 34 10.80 -5.59 8.22
CA LEU A 34 9.56 -6.28 7.82
C LEU A 34 8.61 -6.43 8.98
N ASN A 35 9.16 -6.29 10.12
CA ASN A 35 8.46 -6.44 11.37
C ASN A 35 8.08 -5.07 11.87
N TYR A 36 6.85 -4.73 11.68
CA TYR A 36 6.15 -3.98 12.69
C TYR A 36 6.44 -4.48 14.13
N PRO A 37 6.84 -5.74 14.40
CA PRO A 37 7.44 -6.12 15.67
C PRO A 37 8.78 -5.45 15.97
N GLY A 38 9.57 -5.01 15.01
CA GLY A 38 10.72 -4.10 15.23
C GLY A 38 10.23 -2.77 15.79
N TYR A 39 9.17 -2.22 15.22
CA TYR A 39 8.45 -1.12 15.85
C TYR A 39 7.90 -1.51 17.21
N ALA A 40 7.32 -2.70 17.40
CA ALA A 40 6.90 -3.14 18.73
C ALA A 40 8.05 -3.22 19.73
N LYS A 41 9.29 -3.51 19.31
CA LYS A 41 10.47 -3.43 20.17
C LYS A 41 10.89 -1.98 20.45
N ILE A 42 10.89 -1.12 19.45
CA ILE A 42 11.12 0.32 19.61
C ILE A 42 10.03 0.90 20.49
N PHE A 43 8.76 0.51 20.28
CA PHE A 43 7.60 1.00 21.03
C PHE A 43 7.46 0.41 22.43
N ARG A 44 7.88 -0.83 22.67
CA ARG A 44 7.91 -1.40 24.03
C ARG A 44 8.86 -0.66 24.96
N GLY A 45 9.85 0.06 24.39
CA GLY A 45 10.76 0.92 25.13
C GLY A 45 10.28 2.37 25.33
N SER A 46 9.28 2.84 24.58
CA SER A 46 8.80 4.22 24.70
C SER A 46 7.68 4.32 25.75
N LYS A 47 7.89 5.17 26.77
CA LYS A 47 6.90 5.44 27.84
C LYS A 47 5.67 6.24 27.39
N GLN A 48 5.50 6.54 26.11
CA GLN A 48 4.46 7.44 25.60
C GLN A 48 3.45 6.71 24.71
N GLY A 49 2.36 6.22 25.31
CA GLY A 49 1.04 6.11 24.70
C GLY A 49 0.83 5.24 23.44
N VAL A 50 1.84 4.51 22.99
CA VAL A 50 1.72 3.64 21.82
C VAL A 50 0.85 2.44 22.18
N PRO A 51 -0.21 2.14 21.41
CA PRO A 51 -1.08 1.01 21.69
C PRO A 51 -0.31 -0.30 21.73
N ARG A 52 -0.52 -1.12 22.75
CA ARG A 52 0.01 -2.50 22.77
C ARG A 52 -0.67 -3.33 21.71
N ILE A 53 0.13 -4.00 20.89
CA ILE A 53 -0.37 -4.97 19.92
C ILE A 53 -0.91 -6.19 20.70
N SER A 54 -2.15 -6.59 20.40
CA SER A 54 -2.74 -7.80 20.97
C SER A 54 -2.10 -9.05 20.34
N LYS A 55 -2.26 -10.23 20.99
CA LYS A 55 -1.83 -11.51 20.42
C LYS A 55 -2.52 -11.80 19.08
N LEU A 56 -3.79 -11.42 18.95
CA LEU A 56 -4.55 -11.57 17.71
C LEU A 56 -3.95 -10.70 16.58
N GLU A 57 -3.60 -9.45 16.88
CA GLU A 57 -2.93 -8.58 15.90
C GLU A 57 -1.56 -9.12 15.50
N GLU A 58 -0.79 -9.65 16.43
CA GLU A 58 0.51 -10.28 16.17
C GLU A 58 0.34 -11.47 15.22
N PHE A 59 -0.61 -12.36 15.49
CA PHE A 59 -0.94 -13.52 14.66
C PHE A 59 -1.29 -13.13 13.21
N HIS A 60 -2.21 -12.19 13.00
CA HIS A 60 -2.59 -11.75 11.66
C HIS A 60 -1.46 -11.06 10.91
N ARG A 61 -0.61 -10.33 11.62
CA ARG A 61 0.57 -9.70 11.04
C ARG A 61 1.59 -10.74 10.59
N GLU A 62 1.83 -11.77 11.39
CA GLU A 62 2.73 -12.87 11.04
C GLU A 62 2.28 -13.61 9.78
N ILE A 63 0.99 -13.93 9.64
CA ILE A 63 0.43 -14.54 8.44
C ILE A 63 0.76 -13.69 7.20
N ASN A 64 0.47 -12.41 7.25
CA ASN A 64 0.65 -11.51 6.11
C ASN A 64 2.13 -11.26 5.80
N VAL A 65 2.98 -11.17 6.81
CA VAL A 65 4.45 -11.07 6.63
C VAL A 65 4.99 -12.36 6.01
N LYS A 66 4.59 -13.52 6.52
CA LYS A 66 4.97 -14.82 5.97
C LYS A 66 4.57 -14.95 4.49
N TYR A 67 3.37 -14.51 4.12
CA TYR A 67 2.93 -14.50 2.73
C TYR A 67 3.88 -13.69 1.82
N ARG A 68 4.26 -12.48 2.24
CA ARG A 68 5.21 -11.64 1.48
C ARG A 68 6.57 -12.34 1.29
N PHE A 69 7.08 -12.99 2.32
CA PHE A 69 8.30 -13.77 2.22
C PHE A 69 8.18 -14.93 1.22
N GLU A 70 7.05 -15.63 1.22
CA GLU A 70 6.82 -16.71 0.26
C GLU A 70 6.75 -16.19 -1.19
N LEU A 71 6.18 -15.02 -1.41
CA LEU A 71 6.25 -14.36 -2.73
C LEU A 71 7.70 -14.12 -3.15
N ILE A 72 8.50 -13.51 -2.29
CA ILE A 72 9.90 -13.19 -2.59
C ILE A 72 10.76 -14.45 -2.78
N LYS A 73 10.56 -15.49 -1.97
CA LYS A 73 11.25 -16.77 -2.17
C LYS A 73 10.94 -17.44 -3.52
N LYS A 74 9.75 -17.22 -4.05
CA LYS A 74 9.35 -17.73 -5.37
C LYS A 74 9.85 -16.87 -6.52
N SER A 75 10.32 -15.65 -6.25
CA SER A 75 10.89 -14.75 -7.24
C SER A 75 12.41 -15.02 -7.41
N LYS A 76 12.96 -14.58 -8.53
CA LYS A 76 14.41 -14.57 -8.82
C LYS A 76 15.05 -13.23 -8.43
N ALA A 77 14.28 -12.32 -7.87
CA ALA A 77 14.70 -10.97 -7.53
C ALA A 77 15.93 -10.99 -6.61
N SER A 78 16.92 -10.16 -6.92
CA SER A 78 18.02 -9.91 -5.99
C SER A 78 17.57 -8.98 -4.87
N VAL A 79 17.93 -9.31 -3.63
CA VAL A 79 17.49 -8.55 -2.45
C VAL A 79 18.69 -7.92 -1.76
N HIS A 80 18.67 -6.59 -1.66
CA HIS A 80 19.73 -5.81 -1.01
C HIS A 80 19.21 -5.12 0.24
N ARG A 81 19.90 -5.32 1.34
CA ARG A 81 19.60 -4.65 2.59
C ARG A 81 20.19 -3.26 2.62
N GLN A 82 19.33 -2.25 2.79
CA GLN A 82 19.72 -0.86 2.98
C GLN A 82 19.09 -0.33 4.25
N TRP A 83 19.92 0.03 5.26
CA TRP A 83 19.46 0.45 6.58
C TRP A 83 18.77 1.83 6.60
N SER A 84 19.14 2.70 5.68
CA SER A 84 18.45 3.99 5.50
C SER A 84 18.62 4.49 4.07
N PHE A 85 17.61 5.15 3.55
CA PHE A 85 17.69 5.81 2.25
C PHE A 85 18.70 6.97 2.24
N GLU A 86 19.13 7.46 3.40
CA GLU A 86 20.15 8.49 3.54
C GLU A 86 21.57 8.01 3.14
N LYS A 87 21.79 6.70 3.12
CA LYS A 87 23.09 6.09 2.88
C LYS A 87 23.09 5.13 1.70
N ILE A 88 22.36 5.45 0.64
CA ILE A 88 22.48 4.67 -0.60
C ILE A 88 23.91 4.86 -1.09
N SER A 89 24.74 3.82 -0.96
CA SER A 89 26.10 3.85 -1.50
C SER A 89 26.01 3.90 -3.02
N TYR A 90 26.78 4.77 -3.63
CA TYR A 90 26.84 5.05 -5.08
C TYR A 90 27.32 3.85 -5.93
N ASN A 91 27.07 2.64 -5.53
CA ASN A 91 27.46 1.44 -6.27
C ASN A 91 26.64 1.32 -7.55
N ASN A 92 27.15 1.95 -8.60
CA ASN A 92 26.71 1.86 -9.97
C ASN A 92 25.29 2.38 -10.27
N PRO A 93 25.08 3.71 -10.30
CA PRO A 93 23.78 4.34 -10.55
C PRO A 93 23.20 4.11 -11.96
N LEU A 94 23.99 3.53 -12.88
CA LEU A 94 23.62 3.32 -14.28
C LEU A 94 22.89 1.99 -14.55
N LEU A 95 22.58 1.21 -13.52
CA LEU A 95 22.10 -0.18 -13.70
C LEU A 95 20.59 -0.32 -13.91
N TYR A 96 19.79 0.70 -13.64
CA TYR A 96 18.34 0.56 -13.68
C TYR A 96 17.70 1.36 -14.80
N ASP A 97 16.76 0.71 -15.50
CA ASP A 97 15.92 1.33 -16.53
C ASP A 97 14.72 2.06 -15.88
N LEU A 98 14.30 1.62 -14.71
CA LEU A 98 13.13 2.13 -13.97
C LEU A 98 13.30 1.89 -12.47
N ILE A 99 12.81 2.82 -11.66
CA ILE A 99 12.65 2.61 -10.22
C ILE A 99 11.17 2.67 -9.86
N ILE A 100 10.71 1.71 -9.04
CA ILE A 100 9.39 1.76 -8.41
C ILE A 100 9.60 2.09 -6.94
N ASN A 101 9.25 3.31 -6.55
CA ASN A 101 9.45 3.79 -5.20
C ASN A 101 8.23 3.47 -4.32
N CYS A 102 8.26 2.28 -3.68
CA CYS A 102 7.31 1.86 -2.65
C CYS A 102 7.83 2.11 -1.23
N GLY A 103 9.04 2.66 -1.09
CA GLY A 103 9.68 2.90 0.20
C GLY A 103 8.95 3.96 1.02
N GLY A 104 9.05 3.81 2.34
CA GLY A 104 8.49 4.75 3.30
C GLY A 104 7.47 4.16 4.24
N LEU A 105 7.36 4.77 5.42
CA LEU A 105 6.40 4.36 6.44
C LEU A 105 4.99 4.84 6.06
N SER A 106 4.12 3.92 5.69
CA SER A 106 2.81 4.20 5.08
C SER A 106 1.64 4.17 6.08
N GLU A 107 1.82 4.71 7.29
CA GLU A 107 0.76 4.81 8.31
C GLU A 107 0.59 6.22 8.86
N ALA A 108 -0.61 6.78 8.70
CA ALA A 108 -0.97 8.07 9.28
C ALA A 108 -0.82 8.10 10.81
N ILE A 109 -1.19 7.00 11.48
CA ILE A 109 -1.05 6.88 12.95
C ILE A 109 0.42 6.92 13.37
N LEU A 110 1.29 6.18 12.69
CA LEU A 110 2.70 6.15 13.01
C LEU A 110 3.40 7.47 12.67
N SER A 111 2.98 8.17 11.62
CA SER A 111 3.51 9.48 11.28
C SER A 111 3.27 10.53 12.37
N LYS A 112 2.23 10.33 13.20
CA LYS A 112 1.96 11.17 14.37
C LYS A 112 3.01 10.98 15.47
N TYR A 113 3.44 9.74 15.70
CA TYR A 113 4.37 9.40 16.79
C TYR A 113 5.84 9.44 16.34
N PHE A 114 6.14 9.19 15.08
CA PHE A 114 7.47 9.07 14.48
C PHE A 114 7.63 9.97 13.28
N SER A 115 7.30 11.25 13.46
CA SER A 115 7.21 12.19 12.35
C SER A 115 8.53 12.38 11.62
N GLU A 116 9.66 12.39 12.35
CA GLU A 116 11.00 12.53 11.76
C GLU A 116 11.36 11.31 10.91
N PHE A 117 11.18 10.12 11.46
CA PHE A 117 11.41 8.88 10.71
C PHE A 117 10.51 8.74 9.48
N CYS A 118 9.24 9.16 9.58
CA CYS A 118 8.33 9.17 8.43
C CYS A 118 8.79 10.16 7.37
N PHE A 119 9.22 11.35 7.79
CA PHE A 119 9.76 12.35 6.89
C PHE A 119 11.02 11.84 6.19
N ASP A 120 11.97 11.30 6.93
CA ASP A 120 13.21 10.77 6.39
C ASP A 120 12.96 9.63 5.40
N SER A 121 12.08 8.68 5.76
CA SER A 121 11.81 7.52 4.91
C SER A 121 11.00 7.86 3.66
N ILE A 122 10.10 8.83 3.69
CA ILE A 122 9.24 9.20 2.56
C ILE A 122 9.88 10.31 1.74
N VAL A 123 10.24 11.44 2.38
CA VAL A 123 10.68 12.65 1.70
C VAL A 123 12.14 12.55 1.30
N LYS A 124 13.05 12.41 2.28
CA LYS A 124 14.48 12.29 1.97
C LYS A 124 14.79 11.01 1.18
N GLY A 125 14.04 9.92 1.42
CA GLY A 125 14.16 8.71 0.61
C GLY A 125 13.89 8.95 -0.86
N THR A 126 12.84 9.70 -1.21
CA THR A 126 12.52 10.06 -2.59
C THR A 126 13.55 11.04 -3.17
N GLU A 127 13.94 12.07 -2.41
CA GLU A 127 14.98 13.02 -2.79
C GLU A 127 16.30 12.32 -3.14
N ASN A 128 16.74 11.37 -2.30
CA ASN A 128 17.96 10.62 -2.51
C ASN A 128 17.90 9.73 -3.76
N ILE A 129 16.77 9.06 -3.98
CA ILE A 129 16.55 8.28 -5.21
C ILE A 129 16.73 9.18 -6.44
N LYS A 130 16.09 10.34 -6.47
CA LYS A 130 16.17 11.28 -7.59
C LYS A 130 17.53 11.93 -7.74
N THR A 131 18.28 12.08 -6.65
CA THR A 131 19.66 12.62 -6.68
C THR A 131 20.65 11.59 -7.23
N ILE A 132 20.46 10.30 -6.92
CA ILE A 132 21.41 9.25 -7.28
C ILE A 132 21.13 8.68 -8.66
N TYR A 133 19.86 8.50 -9.02
CA TYR A 133 19.45 7.80 -10.24
C TYR A 133 18.84 8.76 -11.26
N SER A 134 19.28 8.66 -12.50
CA SER A 134 18.76 9.46 -13.60
C SER A 134 17.61 8.81 -14.37
N CYS A 135 17.31 7.53 -14.12
CA CYS A 135 16.19 6.84 -14.76
C CYS A 135 14.83 7.37 -14.26
N PRO A 136 13.75 7.17 -15.04
CA PRO A 136 12.41 7.52 -14.59
C PRO A 136 11.99 6.70 -13.37
N ILE A 137 11.06 7.26 -12.58
CA ILE A 137 10.50 6.57 -11.42
C ILE A 137 8.97 6.45 -11.52
N ILE A 138 8.42 5.38 -10.96
CA ILE A 138 7.03 5.30 -10.53
C ILE A 138 7.02 5.57 -9.04
N HIS A 139 6.55 6.73 -8.63
CA HIS A 139 6.43 7.11 -7.23
C HIS A 139 5.06 6.71 -6.68
N ILE A 140 5.04 5.82 -5.69
CA ILE A 140 3.80 5.43 -5.01
C ILE A 140 3.50 6.48 -3.94
N SER A 141 2.65 7.45 -4.30
CA SER A 141 2.10 8.47 -3.42
C SER A 141 0.88 7.95 -2.65
N SER A 142 -0.15 8.75 -2.46
CA SER A 142 -1.38 8.37 -1.75
C SER A 142 -2.50 9.37 -2.02
N SER A 143 -3.76 8.93 -1.97
CA SER A 143 -4.93 9.81 -1.93
C SER A 143 -4.97 10.73 -0.69
N MET A 144 -4.20 10.44 0.35
CA MET A 144 -4.09 11.28 1.55
C MET A 144 -3.51 12.67 1.26
N VAL A 145 -2.91 12.89 0.08
CA VAL A 145 -2.48 14.22 -0.38
C VAL A 145 -3.65 15.18 -0.54
N TYR A 146 -4.85 14.67 -0.83
CA TYR A 146 -6.06 15.49 -0.97
C TYR A 146 -6.69 15.89 0.37
N GLY A 147 -6.35 15.18 1.46
CA GLY A 147 -6.93 15.41 2.78
C GLY A 147 -8.30 14.78 2.94
N SER A 148 -9.30 15.57 3.34
CA SER A 148 -10.68 15.12 3.49
C SER A 148 -11.53 15.68 2.35
N TRP A 149 -12.25 14.81 1.67
CA TRP A 149 -13.16 15.21 0.59
C TRP A 149 -14.41 14.35 0.58
N GLU A 150 -15.43 14.82 -0.11
CA GLU A 150 -16.68 14.10 -0.36
C GLU A 150 -16.93 13.98 -1.86
N GLY A 151 -17.58 12.88 -2.25
CA GLY A 151 -17.84 12.59 -3.66
C GLY A 151 -16.61 12.07 -4.39
N LYS A 152 -16.64 12.19 -5.72
CA LYS A 152 -15.61 11.70 -6.63
C LYS A 152 -14.74 12.87 -7.08
N ILE A 153 -13.41 12.74 -6.96
CA ILE A 153 -12.42 13.76 -7.31
C ILE A 153 -11.37 13.21 -8.27
N ASP A 154 -10.88 14.07 -9.16
CA ASP A 154 -9.81 13.81 -10.11
C ASP A 154 -8.43 14.32 -9.61
N GLU A 155 -7.43 14.25 -10.46
CA GLU A 155 -6.05 14.65 -10.14
C GLU A 155 -5.87 16.16 -9.99
N ASP A 156 -6.78 16.96 -10.55
CA ASP A 156 -6.76 18.44 -10.49
C ASP A 156 -7.37 18.99 -9.19
N TYR A 157 -8.00 18.10 -8.41
CA TYR A 157 -8.54 18.48 -7.11
C TYR A 157 -7.45 19.02 -6.17
N LEU A 158 -7.79 20.04 -5.37
CA LEU A 158 -6.87 20.72 -4.48
C LEU A 158 -6.24 19.76 -3.45
N GLN A 159 -4.91 19.67 -3.45
CA GLN A 159 -4.17 18.91 -2.46
C GLN A 159 -4.11 19.70 -1.14
N LYS A 160 -4.77 19.19 -0.12
CA LYS A 160 -4.84 19.79 1.22
C LYS A 160 -4.75 18.70 2.30
N PRO A 161 -3.57 18.08 2.46
CA PRO A 161 -3.40 17.00 3.44
C PRO A 161 -3.73 17.45 4.86
N VAL A 162 -4.29 16.55 5.67
CA VAL A 162 -4.72 16.85 7.04
C VAL A 162 -3.85 16.18 8.10
N ASP A 163 -2.94 15.31 7.69
CA ASP A 163 -2.01 14.62 8.57
C ASP A 163 -0.58 14.61 8.02
N LYS A 164 0.38 14.27 8.90
CA LYS A 164 1.81 14.26 8.54
C LYS A 164 2.15 13.28 7.43
N TYR A 165 1.43 12.17 7.32
CA TYR A 165 1.65 11.20 6.26
C TYR A 165 1.29 11.79 4.90
N GLY A 166 0.09 12.36 4.77
CA GLY A 166 -0.35 13.04 3.56
C GLY A 166 0.56 14.20 3.17
N PHE A 167 1.01 15.01 4.15
CA PHE A 167 2.01 16.07 3.92
C PHE A 167 3.33 15.52 3.38
N ASN A 168 3.87 14.46 3.98
CA ASN A 168 5.12 13.87 3.53
C ASN A 168 4.99 13.29 2.12
N LYS A 169 3.85 12.66 1.79
CA LYS A 169 3.58 12.16 0.44
C LYS A 169 3.50 13.30 -0.56
N LEU A 170 2.73 14.35 -0.27
CA LEU A 170 2.63 15.51 -1.15
C LEU A 170 4.01 16.20 -1.34
N TYR A 171 4.78 16.34 -0.27
CA TYR A 171 6.10 16.93 -0.35
C TYR A 171 7.07 16.05 -1.17
N SER A 172 7.00 14.74 -1.04
CA SER A 172 7.84 13.82 -1.82
C SER A 172 7.52 13.84 -3.33
N GLU A 173 6.30 14.16 -3.73
CA GLU A 173 5.93 14.33 -5.15
C GLU A 173 6.71 15.45 -5.84
N GLN A 174 7.16 16.46 -5.09
CA GLN A 174 7.91 17.60 -5.64
C GLN A 174 9.31 17.24 -6.16
N PHE A 175 9.85 16.09 -5.79
CA PHE A 175 11.11 15.59 -6.35
C PHE A 175 10.93 14.86 -7.67
N CYS A 176 9.70 14.55 -8.07
CA CYS A 176 9.39 13.94 -9.37
C CYS A 176 9.49 14.99 -10.48
N ASP A 177 9.94 14.59 -11.64
CA ASP A 177 10.08 15.45 -12.83
C ASP A 177 9.15 14.98 -13.97
N GLU A 178 9.23 15.64 -15.12
CA GLU A 178 8.33 15.43 -16.27
C GLU A 178 8.41 14.03 -16.89
N LYS A 179 9.43 13.25 -16.58
CA LYS A 179 9.55 11.85 -17.06
C LYS A 179 8.97 10.82 -16.09
N ASP A 180 8.60 11.25 -14.88
CA ASP A 180 8.17 10.36 -13.82
C ASP A 180 6.65 10.13 -13.82
N ILE A 181 6.25 9.07 -13.14
CA ILE A 181 4.84 8.75 -12.90
C ILE A 181 4.57 8.81 -11.40
N ILE A 182 3.57 9.58 -11.02
CA ILE A 182 3.09 9.67 -9.65
C ILE A 182 1.75 8.92 -9.57
N LEU A 183 1.69 7.91 -8.71
CA LEU A 183 0.47 7.17 -8.47
C LEU A 183 -0.12 7.54 -7.11
N ARG A 184 -1.37 8.00 -7.10
CA ARG A 184 -2.13 8.36 -5.89
C ARG A 184 -3.20 7.30 -5.61
N PRO A 185 -2.83 6.14 -5.05
CA PRO A 185 -3.81 5.10 -4.76
C PRO A 185 -4.73 5.51 -3.61
N ILE A 186 -5.98 5.07 -3.74
CA ILE A 186 -6.91 4.94 -2.62
C ILE A 186 -6.45 3.77 -1.72
N HIS A 187 -7.24 3.39 -0.73
CA HIS A 187 -6.93 2.26 0.14
C HIS A 187 -6.68 0.96 -0.64
N VAL A 188 -5.41 0.58 -0.75
CA VAL A 188 -4.99 -0.72 -1.31
C VAL A 188 -5.15 -1.78 -0.22
N TYR A 189 -5.82 -2.90 -0.52
CA TYR A 189 -6.04 -3.99 0.43
C TYR A 189 -5.80 -5.35 -0.21
N GLY A 190 -5.62 -6.37 0.61
CA GLY A 190 -5.45 -7.76 0.17
C GLY A 190 -4.54 -8.56 1.07
N ILE A 191 -4.23 -9.78 0.64
CA ILE A 191 -3.31 -10.66 1.37
C ILE A 191 -1.90 -10.05 1.37
N GLY A 192 -1.20 -10.14 2.50
CA GLY A 192 0.10 -9.48 2.68
C GLY A 192 0.01 -8.10 3.34
N ASP A 193 -1.18 -7.49 3.46
CA ASP A 193 -1.36 -6.28 4.26
C ASP A 193 -1.30 -6.63 5.75
N SER A 194 -0.19 -6.30 6.38
CA SER A 194 0.02 -6.54 7.81
C SER A 194 -0.49 -5.41 8.72
N LYS A 195 -0.99 -4.32 8.14
CA LYS A 195 -1.41 -3.14 8.90
C LYS A 195 -2.88 -3.18 9.28
N PHE A 196 -3.72 -3.45 8.28
CA PHE A 196 -5.17 -3.43 8.42
C PHE A 196 -5.81 -4.69 7.83
N PRO A 197 -5.42 -5.90 8.27
CA PRO A 197 -6.05 -7.10 7.76
C PRO A 197 -7.53 -7.09 8.11
N ILE A 198 -8.39 -7.15 7.10
CA ILE A 198 -9.85 -7.10 7.26
C ILE A 198 -10.31 -8.15 8.28
N TRP A 199 -9.78 -9.37 8.15
CA TRP A 199 -10.16 -10.50 9.00
C TRP A 199 -9.77 -10.29 10.46
N MET A 200 -8.63 -9.68 10.74
CA MET A 200 -8.23 -9.30 12.09
C MET A 200 -9.25 -8.37 12.75
N ASN A 201 -9.74 -7.38 12.00
CA ASN A 201 -10.72 -6.44 12.53
C ASN A 201 -12.04 -7.14 12.87
N ILE A 202 -12.49 -8.06 12.00
CA ILE A 202 -13.69 -8.87 12.22
C ILE A 202 -13.52 -9.73 13.48
N GLU A 203 -12.45 -10.52 13.58
CA GLU A 203 -12.21 -11.39 14.73
C GLU A 203 -12.10 -10.62 16.04
N ARG A 204 -11.41 -9.48 16.02
CA ARG A 204 -11.31 -8.61 17.21
C ARG A 204 -12.66 -8.05 17.68
N GLN A 205 -13.57 -7.74 16.75
CA GLN A 205 -14.91 -7.26 17.14
C GLN A 205 -15.79 -8.41 17.64
N ILE A 206 -15.71 -9.58 17.03
CA ILE A 206 -16.40 -10.80 17.49
C ILE A 206 -15.97 -11.15 18.92
N GLU A 207 -14.66 -11.17 19.22
CA GLU A 207 -14.13 -11.44 20.56
C GLU A 207 -14.63 -10.46 21.62
N LYS A 208 -14.95 -9.22 21.22
CA LYS A 208 -15.44 -8.16 22.10
C LYS A 208 -16.95 -8.07 22.15
N ASP A 209 -17.67 -8.95 21.47
CA ASP A 209 -19.12 -8.89 21.28
C ASP A 209 -19.58 -7.49 20.79
N LYS A 210 -18.89 -6.96 19.79
CA LYS A 210 -19.13 -5.62 19.22
C LYS A 210 -19.41 -5.71 17.73
N PRO A 211 -20.25 -4.81 17.20
CA PRO A 211 -20.47 -4.71 15.76
C PRO A 211 -19.17 -4.38 15.01
N VAL A 212 -19.00 -5.01 13.85
CA VAL A 212 -17.95 -4.65 12.90
C VAL A 212 -18.36 -3.40 12.15
N ASN A 213 -17.66 -2.31 12.39
CA ASN A 213 -17.90 -1.06 11.68
C ASN A 213 -17.13 -1.09 10.35
N VAL A 214 -17.84 -1.02 9.24
CA VAL A 214 -17.27 -0.93 7.88
C VAL A 214 -17.62 0.44 7.32
N GLU A 215 -16.59 1.22 7.01
CA GLU A 215 -16.79 2.49 6.33
C GLU A 215 -16.95 2.22 4.84
N ALA A 216 -18.08 2.64 4.29
CA ALA A 216 -18.33 2.60 2.85
C ALA A 216 -17.41 3.63 2.18
N ALA A 217 -16.30 3.18 1.68
CA ALA A 217 -15.30 3.99 1.02
C ALA A 217 -14.70 3.21 -0.16
N ASP A 218 -14.18 3.97 -1.09
CA ASP A 218 -13.50 3.44 -2.27
C ASP A 218 -12.23 2.67 -1.87
N CYS A 219 -11.89 1.68 -2.66
CA CYS A 219 -10.73 0.83 -2.42
C CYS A 219 -10.21 0.20 -3.72
N ILE A 220 -9.03 -0.40 -3.66
CA ILE A 220 -8.49 -1.20 -4.75
C ILE A 220 -7.82 -2.46 -4.22
N TYR A 221 -8.13 -3.60 -4.85
CA TYR A 221 -7.52 -4.87 -4.50
C TYR A 221 -6.08 -4.96 -5.03
N ILE A 222 -5.19 -5.58 -4.28
CA ILE A 222 -3.76 -5.63 -4.60
C ILE A 222 -3.47 -6.25 -5.97
N ASP A 223 -4.21 -7.27 -6.38
CA ASP A 223 -4.01 -7.90 -7.70
C ASP A 223 -4.31 -6.90 -8.84
N ASP A 224 -5.39 -6.13 -8.73
CA ASP A 224 -5.75 -5.09 -9.70
C ASP A 224 -4.72 -3.95 -9.70
N PHE A 225 -4.23 -3.55 -8.52
CA PHE A 225 -3.16 -2.56 -8.42
C PHE A 225 -1.89 -3.01 -9.17
N VAL A 226 -1.51 -4.27 -9.03
CA VAL A 226 -0.36 -4.84 -9.72
C VAL A 226 -0.56 -4.85 -11.24
N GLU A 227 -1.75 -5.24 -11.72
CA GLU A 227 -2.06 -5.22 -13.15
C GLU A 227 -2.02 -3.79 -13.71
N ILE A 228 -2.50 -2.79 -12.97
CA ILE A 228 -2.36 -1.37 -13.35
C ILE A 228 -0.89 -1.01 -13.55
N VAL A 229 -0.03 -1.31 -12.58
CA VAL A 229 1.41 -0.96 -12.69
C VAL A 229 2.08 -1.68 -13.86
N LYS A 230 1.73 -2.94 -14.15
CA LYS A 230 2.21 -3.65 -15.34
C LYS A 230 1.80 -2.95 -16.64
N ASN A 231 0.56 -2.51 -16.75
CA ASN A 231 0.08 -1.77 -17.92
C ASN A 231 0.78 -0.40 -18.06
N ILE A 232 1.03 0.29 -16.96
CA ILE A 232 1.79 1.55 -16.94
C ILE A 232 3.21 1.32 -17.47
N ILE A 233 3.89 0.26 -17.04
CA ILE A 233 5.25 -0.06 -17.52
C ILE A 233 5.25 -0.38 -19.01
N ALA A 234 4.25 -1.09 -19.50
CA ALA A 234 4.13 -1.46 -20.90
C ALA A 234 3.80 -0.28 -21.83
N ASN A 235 3.08 0.72 -21.34
CA ASN A 235 2.54 1.84 -22.12
C ASN A 235 2.97 3.19 -21.54
N TRP A 236 4.25 3.36 -21.22
CA TRP A 236 4.79 4.48 -20.46
C TRP A 236 4.27 5.86 -20.88
N MET A 237 3.56 6.52 -19.98
CA MET A 237 3.07 7.90 -20.15
C MET A 237 3.25 8.64 -18.83
N PRO A 238 4.23 9.56 -18.74
CA PRO A 238 4.50 10.33 -17.52
C PRO A 238 3.29 11.17 -17.06
N GLY A 239 3.21 11.38 -15.75
CA GLY A 239 2.15 12.21 -15.17
C GLY A 239 1.66 11.70 -13.83
N THR A 240 0.65 12.36 -13.29
CA THR A 240 -0.01 11.98 -12.03
C THR A 240 -1.32 11.27 -12.33
N TYR A 241 -1.55 10.16 -11.62
CA TYR A 241 -2.73 9.32 -11.81
C TYR A 241 -3.33 8.87 -10.48
N ASN A 242 -4.63 9.08 -10.33
CA ASN A 242 -5.42 8.48 -9.26
C ASN A 242 -5.62 6.99 -9.52
N ILE A 243 -5.53 6.18 -8.48
CA ILE A 243 -5.76 4.74 -8.58
C ILE A 243 -6.88 4.30 -7.64
N SER A 244 -7.96 3.85 -8.24
CA SER A 244 -9.14 3.26 -7.59
C SER A 244 -9.79 2.24 -8.52
N SER A 245 -10.45 1.25 -7.93
CA SER A 245 -11.33 0.35 -8.68
C SER A 245 -12.78 0.86 -8.75
N ASN A 246 -13.11 1.93 -8.05
CA ASN A 246 -14.47 2.41 -7.80
C ASN A 246 -15.39 1.34 -7.14
N LEU A 247 -14.80 0.33 -6.52
CA LEU A 247 -15.52 -0.66 -5.73
C LEU A 247 -15.64 -0.15 -4.29
N ILE A 248 -16.87 -0.08 -3.82
CA ILE A 248 -17.14 0.42 -2.46
C ILE A 248 -17.15 -0.74 -1.47
N ARG A 249 -16.42 -0.57 -0.39
CA ARG A 249 -16.41 -1.55 0.71
C ARG A 249 -17.80 -1.69 1.30
N ASP A 250 -18.23 -2.95 1.48
CA ASP A 250 -19.53 -3.30 2.04
C ASP A 250 -19.38 -4.40 3.11
N GLY A 251 -19.83 -4.10 4.31
CA GLY A 251 -19.79 -5.03 5.43
C GLY A 251 -20.73 -6.21 5.29
N GLN A 252 -21.82 -6.10 4.54
CA GLN A 252 -22.71 -7.22 4.26
C GLN A 252 -22.02 -8.29 3.41
N VAL A 253 -21.16 -7.87 2.47
CA VAL A 253 -20.31 -8.79 1.72
C VAL A 253 -19.35 -9.53 2.65
N LEU A 254 -18.75 -8.84 3.62
CA LEU A 254 -17.87 -9.48 4.59
C LEU A 254 -18.64 -10.49 5.46
N GLN A 255 -19.83 -10.15 5.91
CA GLN A 255 -20.70 -11.02 6.70
C GLN A 255 -21.12 -12.29 5.94
N LYS A 256 -21.40 -12.16 4.65
CA LYS A 256 -21.77 -13.29 3.77
C LYS A 256 -20.61 -14.29 3.57
N ILE A 257 -19.38 -13.81 3.59
CA ILE A 257 -18.20 -14.62 3.24
C ILE A 257 -17.52 -15.20 4.47
N TYR A 258 -17.48 -14.47 5.57
CA TYR A 258 -16.85 -14.94 6.80
C TYR A 258 -17.69 -16.01 7.50
N PRO A 259 -17.10 -17.13 7.98
CA PRO A 259 -17.86 -18.30 8.44
C PRO A 259 -18.54 -18.16 9.80
N LYS A 260 -18.27 -17.07 10.54
CA LYS A 260 -18.90 -16.81 11.84
C LYS A 260 -19.88 -15.65 11.72
N ASP A 261 -20.98 -15.73 12.42
CA ASP A 261 -21.95 -14.63 12.50
C ASP A 261 -21.37 -13.45 13.27
N PHE A 262 -21.62 -12.26 12.78
CA PHE A 262 -21.31 -10.99 13.43
C PHE A 262 -22.24 -9.88 12.96
N ILE A 263 -22.40 -8.88 13.79
CA ILE A 263 -23.20 -7.71 13.45
C ILE A 263 -22.35 -6.72 12.65
N VAL A 264 -22.89 -6.23 11.54
CA VAL A 264 -22.24 -5.22 10.69
C VAL A 264 -22.94 -3.89 10.81
N ASN A 265 -22.18 -2.83 10.98
CA ASN A 265 -22.60 -1.45 10.80
C ASN A 265 -21.88 -0.85 9.60
N ASN A 266 -22.57 -0.72 8.47
CA ASN A 266 -22.08 0.07 7.35
C ASN A 266 -22.19 1.56 7.67
N LYS A 267 -21.05 2.27 7.65
CA LYS A 267 -21.00 3.71 7.91
C LYS A 267 -20.82 4.44 6.60
N LEU A 268 -21.78 5.28 6.28
CA LEU A 268 -21.67 6.28 5.22
C LEU A 268 -20.96 7.54 5.73
N GLY A 269 -20.43 8.33 4.80
CA GLY A 269 -19.92 9.65 5.13
C GLY A 269 -21.00 10.59 5.66
N PRO A 270 -20.65 11.81 6.10
CA PRO A 270 -21.57 12.79 6.70
C PRO A 270 -22.76 13.15 5.81
N THR A 271 -22.60 13.09 4.49
CA THR A 271 -23.66 13.38 3.50
C THR A 271 -24.51 12.16 3.13
N GLY A 272 -24.34 11.02 3.81
CA GLY A 272 -25.01 9.77 3.47
C GLY A 272 -24.48 9.10 2.20
N LYS A 273 -23.31 9.51 1.69
CA LYS A 273 -22.60 8.93 0.54
C LYS A 273 -21.32 8.22 1.01
N PRO A 274 -20.76 7.30 0.20
CA PRO A 274 -19.43 6.75 0.46
C PRO A 274 -18.39 7.86 0.56
N ARG A 275 -17.43 7.70 1.48
CA ARG A 275 -16.33 8.64 1.63
C ARG A 275 -15.23 8.37 0.62
N GLY A 276 -14.62 9.47 0.15
CA GLY A 276 -13.32 9.42 -0.52
C GLY A 276 -13.33 8.56 -1.78
N MET A 277 -14.02 8.97 -2.82
CA MET A 277 -13.94 8.34 -4.13
C MET A 277 -12.92 9.06 -5.00
N LEU A 278 -12.11 8.30 -5.75
CA LEU A 278 -11.21 8.85 -6.75
C LEU A 278 -11.76 8.63 -8.16
N ASP A 279 -11.64 9.63 -9.01
CA ASP A 279 -11.79 9.45 -10.43
C ASP A 279 -10.48 8.91 -11.02
N SER A 280 -10.52 7.69 -11.52
CA SER A 280 -9.39 7.04 -12.20
C SER A 280 -9.61 6.95 -13.72
N SER A 281 -10.55 7.72 -14.28
CA SER A 281 -10.85 7.69 -15.72
C SER A 281 -9.62 8.02 -16.55
N LYS A 282 -8.84 9.05 -16.13
CA LYS A 282 -7.57 9.40 -16.78
C LYS A 282 -6.62 8.21 -16.86
N LEU A 283 -6.47 7.43 -15.79
CA LEU A 283 -5.63 6.23 -15.75
C LEU A 283 -6.15 5.17 -16.75
N PHE A 284 -7.44 4.85 -16.68
CA PHE A 284 -8.04 3.82 -17.51
C PHE A 284 -7.99 4.17 -19.00
N ASP A 285 -8.27 5.43 -19.34
CA ASP A 285 -8.24 5.92 -20.72
C ASP A 285 -6.82 5.96 -21.29
N THR A 286 -5.84 6.36 -20.46
CA THR A 286 -4.44 6.46 -20.87
C THR A 286 -3.80 5.09 -21.10
N PHE A 287 -4.04 4.12 -20.23
CA PHE A 287 -3.34 2.84 -20.24
C PHE A 287 -4.18 1.67 -20.72
N GLY A 288 -5.46 1.87 -21.05
CA GLY A 288 -6.36 0.81 -21.50
C GLY A 288 -6.55 -0.30 -20.45
N VAL A 289 -6.46 0.03 -19.17
CA VAL A 289 -6.50 -0.94 -18.07
C VAL A 289 -7.87 -1.58 -17.97
N LYS A 290 -7.88 -2.91 -17.83
CA LYS A 290 -9.07 -3.67 -17.43
C LYS A 290 -8.78 -4.33 -16.08
N LEU A 291 -9.65 -4.04 -15.11
CA LEU A 291 -9.56 -4.67 -13.80
C LEU A 291 -9.94 -6.15 -13.90
N LYS A 292 -9.30 -6.98 -13.10
CA LYS A 292 -9.56 -8.41 -13.00
C LYS A 292 -10.90 -8.68 -12.31
N TYR A 293 -11.24 -7.84 -11.33
CA TYR A 293 -12.43 -8.01 -10.51
C TYR A 293 -13.45 -6.91 -10.81
N ASN A 294 -14.73 -7.30 -10.95
CA ASN A 294 -15.82 -6.39 -11.25
C ASN A 294 -16.64 -5.99 -10.03
N THR A 295 -16.53 -6.74 -8.94
CA THR A 295 -17.29 -6.51 -7.70
C THR A 295 -16.40 -6.64 -6.47
N TYR A 296 -16.80 -5.93 -5.40
CA TYR A 296 -16.14 -6.06 -4.10
C TYR A 296 -16.26 -7.49 -3.55
N GLU A 297 -17.35 -8.19 -3.81
CA GLU A 297 -17.54 -9.58 -3.39
C GLU A 297 -16.50 -10.52 -4.01
N GLU A 298 -16.21 -10.39 -5.30
CA GLU A 298 -15.17 -11.20 -5.97
C GLU A 298 -13.80 -11.01 -5.33
N THR A 299 -13.41 -9.78 -5.03
CA THR A 299 -12.13 -9.49 -4.39
C THR A 299 -12.05 -10.05 -2.96
N ILE A 300 -13.13 -9.97 -2.20
CA ILE A 300 -13.19 -10.50 -0.83
C ILE A 300 -13.18 -12.02 -0.81
N ARG A 301 -13.83 -12.68 -1.77
CA ARG A 301 -13.76 -14.15 -1.89
C ARG A 301 -12.34 -14.63 -2.21
N ASP A 302 -11.66 -13.99 -3.14
CA ASP A 302 -10.26 -14.30 -3.46
C ASP A 302 -9.35 -14.07 -2.26
N TYR A 303 -9.50 -12.92 -1.59
CA TYR A 303 -8.73 -12.60 -0.39
C TYR A 303 -8.94 -13.62 0.72
N TYR A 304 -10.20 -13.98 0.99
CA TYR A 304 -10.53 -14.96 2.03
C TYR A 304 -9.95 -16.34 1.72
N GLY A 305 -10.06 -16.81 0.49
CA GLY A 305 -9.46 -18.07 0.07
C GLY A 305 -7.94 -18.12 0.25
N LYS A 306 -7.23 -17.06 -0.15
CA LYS A 306 -5.78 -16.93 0.08
C LYS A 306 -5.42 -16.91 1.58
N TYR A 307 -6.21 -16.19 2.36
CA TYR A 307 -6.00 -16.07 3.81
C TYR A 307 -6.19 -17.42 4.53
N GLU A 308 -7.28 -18.16 4.27
CA GLU A 308 -7.56 -19.46 4.88
C GLU A 308 -6.50 -20.51 4.50
N ASN A 309 -6.02 -20.49 3.27
CA ASN A 309 -4.93 -21.35 2.83
C ASN A 309 -3.64 -21.14 3.64
N LEU A 310 -3.34 -19.90 4.01
CA LEU A 310 -2.19 -19.58 4.84
C LEU A 310 -2.40 -19.93 6.31
N ARG A 311 -3.63 -19.71 6.81
CA ARG A 311 -4.01 -20.01 8.19
C ARG A 311 -3.95 -21.51 8.48
N SER A 312 -4.38 -22.33 7.54
CA SER A 312 -4.36 -23.79 7.66
C SER A 312 -2.96 -24.42 7.65
N GLN A 313 -1.93 -23.66 7.27
CA GLN A 313 -0.52 -24.07 7.23
C GLN A 313 0.27 -23.68 8.49
N GLN A 314 -0.38 -23.10 9.48
CA GLN A 314 0.19 -22.73 10.77
C GLN A 314 -0.21 -23.68 11.89
#